data_d4275c2e959b96ddc58322ba67f354be
#
_entry.id   d4275c2e959b96ddc58322ba67f354be
#
_cell.length_a   1.000
_cell.length_b   1.000
_cell.length_c   1.000
_cell.angle_alpha   90.00
_cell.angle_beta   90.00
_cell.angle_gamma   90.00
#
_symmetry.space_group_name_H-M   'P 1'
#
loop_
_entity.id
_entity.type
_entity.pdbx_description
1 polymer ?
#
loop_
_entity_poly.entity_id
_entity_poly.type
_entity_poly.pdbx_seq_one_letter_code
_entity_poly.pdbx_strand_id
1 'polypeptide(L)'
;MPDRITPARWQEIEPLLDAALDCAPAGRDAFVMTATASDPALRAELEALLRDAAAGSPLQLLDRSASEVFVSLLRDDSEIVARVFAEEFAGRYTISKRIGAGGMATVYLAHDVRHDREVAIKILHPELTATIGSARFEREIRMTARLQHPHLLPLLDSGEAGGQLFYVMPYVKGESLRARLDRERQLPIEDALRITREVASALDNAHRHGA
;
A
#
# COMPACT_ATOMS: atom_id res chain seq x y z
N MET A 1 14.27 1.81 -23.88
CA MET A 1 13.80 1.16 -22.65
C MET A 1 14.46 1.94 -21.52
N PRO A 2 13.76 2.67 -20.66
CA PRO A 2 14.40 3.27 -19.48
C PRO A 2 14.92 2.14 -18.59
N ASP A 3 16.17 2.26 -18.14
CA ASP A 3 16.80 1.35 -17.20
C ASP A 3 15.92 1.21 -15.94
N ARG A 4 15.74 -0.02 -15.47
CA ARG A 4 14.98 -0.29 -14.24
C ARG A 4 15.65 0.45 -13.08
N ILE A 5 14.93 1.37 -12.45
CA ILE A 5 15.38 2.03 -11.21
C ILE A 5 15.62 0.94 -10.17
N THR A 6 16.85 0.85 -9.66
CA THR A 6 17.21 -0.14 -8.62
C THR A 6 16.63 0.28 -7.25
N PRO A 7 16.43 -0.65 -6.30
CA PRO A 7 15.96 -0.31 -4.96
C PRO A 7 16.84 0.73 -4.24
N ALA A 8 18.17 0.65 -4.41
CA ALA A 8 19.10 1.63 -3.85
C ALA A 8 18.88 3.03 -4.48
N ARG A 9 18.67 3.07 -5.79
CA ARG A 9 18.40 4.31 -6.51
C ARG A 9 17.05 4.92 -6.14
N TRP A 10 16.05 4.07 -5.89
CA TRP A 10 14.75 4.52 -5.43
C TRP A 10 14.81 5.20 -4.05
N GLN A 11 15.60 4.69 -3.11
CA GLN A 11 15.79 5.32 -1.80
C GLN A 11 16.37 6.74 -1.88
N GLU A 12 17.13 7.04 -2.94
CA GLU A 12 17.63 8.40 -3.22
C GLU A 12 16.57 9.28 -3.88
N ILE A 13 15.75 8.71 -4.76
CA ILE A 13 14.72 9.43 -5.55
C ILE A 13 13.49 9.76 -4.70
N GLU A 14 12.99 8.82 -3.90
CA GLU A 14 11.72 8.92 -3.18
C GLU A 14 11.61 10.21 -2.34
N PRO A 15 12.56 10.56 -1.44
CA PRO A 15 12.47 11.77 -0.64
C PRO A 15 12.54 13.06 -1.49
N LEU A 16 13.23 13.03 -2.62
CA LEU A 16 13.32 14.17 -3.52
C LEU A 16 12.05 14.33 -4.35
N LEU A 17 11.41 13.24 -4.73
CA LEU A 17 10.13 13.22 -5.44
C LEU A 17 9.02 13.78 -4.57
N ASP A 18 8.93 13.31 -3.31
CA ASP A 18 7.95 13.81 -2.35
C ASP A 18 8.14 15.32 -2.09
N ALA A 19 9.37 15.75 -1.82
CA ALA A 19 9.67 17.16 -1.64
C ALA A 19 9.37 18.02 -2.88
N ALA A 20 9.60 17.48 -4.09
CA ALA A 20 9.26 18.16 -5.34
C ALA A 20 7.75 18.27 -5.56
N LEU A 21 6.97 17.24 -5.16
CA LEU A 21 5.52 17.24 -5.25
C LEU A 21 4.89 18.22 -4.25
N ASP A 22 5.48 18.40 -3.09
CA ASP A 22 5.07 19.40 -2.08
C ASP A 22 5.39 20.85 -2.50
N CYS A 23 6.29 21.05 -3.45
CA CYS A 23 6.59 22.39 -3.97
C CYS A 23 5.45 22.92 -4.84
N ALA A 24 5.18 24.23 -4.74
CA ALA A 24 4.32 24.92 -5.69
C ALA A 24 4.84 24.72 -7.13
N PRO A 25 3.95 24.53 -8.14
CA PRO A 25 4.36 24.21 -9.52
C PRO A 25 5.44 25.12 -10.09
N ALA A 26 5.39 26.42 -9.80
CA ALA A 26 6.36 27.40 -10.28
C ALA A 26 7.76 27.28 -9.64
N GLY A 27 7.89 26.63 -8.48
CA GLY A 27 9.17 26.43 -7.78
C GLY A 27 9.78 25.04 -7.97
N ARG A 28 9.04 24.12 -8.57
CA ARG A 28 9.43 22.70 -8.68
C ARG A 28 10.70 22.49 -9.49
N ASP A 29 10.82 23.15 -10.64
CA ASP A 29 11.99 23.04 -11.51
C ASP A 29 13.26 23.56 -10.82
N ALA A 30 13.15 24.67 -10.09
CA ALA A 30 14.27 25.23 -9.33
C ALA A 30 14.71 24.30 -8.18
N PHE A 31 13.76 23.68 -7.51
CA PHE A 31 14.03 22.67 -6.48
C PHE A 31 14.78 21.47 -7.09
N VAL A 32 14.26 20.88 -8.17
CA VAL A 32 14.88 19.73 -8.84
C VAL A 32 16.30 20.05 -9.27
N MET A 33 16.53 21.19 -9.90
CA MET A 33 17.87 21.64 -10.32
C MET A 33 18.83 21.75 -9.13
N THR A 34 18.38 22.27 -8.01
CA THR A 34 19.22 22.45 -6.82
C THR A 34 19.50 21.12 -6.12
N ALA A 35 18.48 20.32 -5.91
CA ALA A 35 18.56 19.04 -5.19
C ALA A 35 19.38 17.98 -5.94
N THR A 36 19.44 18.06 -7.27
CA THR A 36 20.17 17.11 -8.13
C THR A 36 21.39 17.72 -8.82
N ALA A 37 21.96 18.80 -8.28
CA ALA A 37 23.06 19.54 -8.90
C ALA A 37 24.31 18.69 -9.15
N SER A 38 24.58 17.70 -8.29
CA SER A 38 25.73 16.80 -8.36
C SER A 38 25.51 15.51 -9.17
N ASP A 39 24.25 15.20 -9.54
CA ASP A 39 23.91 13.95 -10.24
C ASP A 39 22.92 14.21 -11.39
N PRO A 40 23.42 14.39 -12.62
CA PRO A 40 22.59 14.61 -13.82
C PRO A 40 21.69 13.41 -14.15
N ALA A 41 22.08 12.17 -13.78
CA ALA A 41 21.28 10.98 -14.02
C ALA A 41 20.07 10.97 -13.08
N LEU A 42 20.28 11.28 -11.79
CA LEU A 42 19.22 11.45 -10.79
C LEU A 42 18.21 12.51 -11.21
N ARG A 43 18.71 13.63 -11.79
CA ARG A 43 17.85 14.68 -12.33
C ARG A 43 16.93 14.15 -13.43
N ALA A 44 17.50 13.47 -14.43
CA ALA A 44 16.73 12.95 -15.56
C ALA A 44 15.67 11.94 -15.13
N GLU A 45 15.99 11.10 -14.15
CA GLU A 45 15.06 10.12 -13.56
C GLU A 45 13.93 10.82 -12.79
N LEU A 46 14.26 11.81 -11.96
CA LEU A 46 13.29 12.59 -11.18
C LEU A 46 12.36 13.42 -12.09
N GLU A 47 12.89 14.05 -13.13
CA GLU A 47 12.10 14.80 -14.12
C GLU A 47 11.19 13.91 -14.96
N ALA A 48 11.62 12.66 -15.26
CA ALA A 48 10.77 11.68 -15.93
C ALA A 48 9.57 11.30 -15.06
N LEU A 49 9.81 11.00 -13.79
CA LEU A 49 8.75 10.66 -12.83
C LEU A 49 7.78 11.82 -12.60
N LEU A 50 8.28 13.05 -12.50
CA LEU A 50 7.44 14.25 -12.37
C LEU A 50 6.60 14.53 -13.63
N ARG A 51 7.13 14.25 -14.83
CA ARG A 51 6.36 14.35 -16.09
C ARG A 51 5.26 13.29 -16.17
N ASP A 52 5.54 12.06 -15.79
CA ASP A 52 4.55 10.99 -15.74
C ASP A 52 3.46 11.29 -14.71
N ALA A 53 3.84 11.86 -13.58
CA ALA A 53 2.92 12.37 -12.58
C ALA A 53 2.06 13.54 -13.10
N ALA A 54 2.59 14.43 -13.93
CA ALA A 54 1.88 15.58 -14.50
C ALA A 54 0.96 15.22 -15.67
N ALA A 55 1.19 14.09 -16.35
CA ALA A 55 0.33 13.58 -17.42
C ALA A 55 -1.01 12.99 -16.89
N GLY A 56 -1.12 12.73 -15.60
CA GLY A 56 -2.37 12.39 -14.92
C GLY A 56 -3.13 13.64 -14.47
N SER A 57 -4.46 13.53 -14.35
CA SER A 57 -5.31 14.66 -13.89
C SER A 57 -4.82 15.22 -12.54
N PRO A 58 -4.78 16.55 -12.33
CA PRO A 58 -4.29 17.18 -11.08
C PRO A 58 -4.95 16.68 -9.80
N LEU A 59 -6.21 16.21 -9.88
CA LEU A 59 -6.95 15.62 -8.76
C LEU A 59 -6.53 14.18 -8.43
N GLN A 60 -5.90 13.46 -9.37
CA GLN A 60 -5.37 12.11 -9.12
C GLN A 60 -3.96 12.14 -8.53
N LEU A 61 -3.24 13.26 -8.64
CA LEU A 61 -1.90 13.45 -8.10
C LEU A 61 -1.87 13.63 -6.58
N LEU A 62 -2.92 14.19 -6.01
CA LEU A 62 -3.04 14.36 -4.54
C LEU A 62 -3.31 13.04 -3.81
N ASP A 63 -3.70 11.99 -4.54
CA ASP A 63 -4.03 10.67 -4.01
C ASP A 63 -2.98 9.58 -4.32
N ARG A 64 -1.94 9.90 -5.09
CA ARG A 64 -0.90 8.93 -5.47
C ARG A 64 0.39 9.22 -4.71
N SER A 65 0.69 8.38 -3.73
CA SER A 65 2.04 8.35 -3.14
C SER A 65 3.08 7.93 -4.21
N ALA A 66 4.33 8.34 -4.04
CA ALA A 66 5.44 7.93 -4.92
C ALA A 66 5.52 6.41 -5.11
N SER A 67 5.10 5.65 -4.08
CA SER A 67 4.95 4.19 -4.13
C SER A 67 3.90 3.70 -5.13
N GLU A 68 2.84 4.45 -5.43
CA GLU A 68 1.82 4.03 -6.42
C GLU A 68 2.29 4.22 -7.87
N VAL A 69 3.13 5.20 -8.13
CA VAL A 69 3.77 5.40 -9.44
C VAL A 69 4.74 4.24 -9.72
N PHE A 70 5.51 3.83 -8.71
CA PHE A 70 6.43 2.68 -8.78
C PHE A 70 5.69 1.36 -9.05
N VAL A 71 4.55 1.13 -8.40
CA VAL A 71 3.70 -0.07 -8.59
C VAL A 71 3.13 -0.16 -10.00
N SER A 72 2.88 0.96 -10.69
CA SER A 72 2.41 0.91 -12.09
C SER A 72 3.47 0.35 -13.05
N LEU A 73 4.74 0.43 -12.68
CA LEU A 73 5.88 -0.11 -13.42
C LEU A 73 6.11 -1.61 -13.14
N LEU A 74 5.59 -2.12 -12.00
CA LEU A 74 5.73 -3.52 -11.57
C LEU A 74 4.48 -4.39 -11.88
N ARG A 75 3.59 -3.95 -12.77
CA ARG A 75 2.28 -4.58 -13.02
C ARG A 75 2.30 -6.02 -13.55
N ASP A 76 3.45 -6.54 -13.98
CA ASP A 76 3.56 -7.89 -14.55
C ASP A 76 3.71 -9.01 -13.50
N ASP A 77 4.07 -8.68 -12.24
CA ASP A 77 4.38 -9.72 -11.24
C ASP A 77 3.15 -10.20 -10.44
N SER A 78 2.02 -9.48 -10.49
CA SER A 78 0.85 -9.81 -9.63
C SER A 78 0.17 -11.15 -9.97
N GLU A 79 0.22 -11.60 -11.22
CA GLU A 79 -0.34 -12.90 -11.62
C GLU A 79 0.58 -14.06 -11.23
N ILE A 80 1.90 -13.85 -11.31
CA ILE A 80 2.91 -14.84 -10.90
C ILE A 80 2.82 -15.06 -9.39
N VAL A 81 2.74 -13.96 -8.64
CA VAL A 81 2.57 -13.99 -7.18
C VAL A 81 1.29 -14.73 -6.79
N ALA A 82 0.16 -14.40 -7.40
CA ALA A 82 -1.11 -15.08 -7.13
C ALA A 82 -1.03 -16.58 -7.41
N ARG A 83 -0.30 -17.01 -8.45
CA ARG A 83 -0.13 -18.43 -8.80
C ARG A 83 0.75 -19.17 -7.80
N VAL A 84 1.90 -18.61 -7.42
CA VAL A 84 2.81 -19.19 -6.42
C VAL A 84 2.09 -19.34 -5.08
N PHE A 85 1.35 -18.29 -4.67
CA PHE A 85 0.57 -18.35 -3.44
C PHE A 85 -0.59 -19.36 -3.51
N ALA A 86 -1.24 -19.51 -4.69
CA ALA A 86 -2.30 -20.52 -4.86
C ALA A 86 -1.78 -21.95 -4.65
N GLU A 87 -0.55 -22.24 -5.07
CA GLU A 87 0.10 -23.53 -4.86
C GLU A 87 0.47 -23.76 -3.38
N GLU A 88 1.06 -22.77 -2.71
CA GLU A 88 1.45 -22.88 -1.30
C GLU A 88 0.27 -22.87 -0.33
N PHE A 89 -0.81 -22.19 -0.68
CA PHE A 89 -2.05 -22.19 0.09
C PHE A 89 -2.99 -23.36 -0.26
N ALA A 90 -2.60 -24.27 -1.15
CA ALA A 90 -3.42 -25.39 -1.55
C ALA A 90 -3.97 -26.16 -0.36
N GLY A 91 -5.32 -26.23 -0.27
CA GLY A 91 -6.04 -26.90 0.82
C GLY A 91 -6.34 -26.02 2.04
N ARG A 92 -5.83 -24.79 2.14
CA ARG A 92 -6.13 -23.86 3.23
C ARG A 92 -6.90 -22.64 2.76
N TYR A 93 -6.39 -21.96 1.75
CA TYR A 93 -7.04 -20.80 1.15
C TYR A 93 -7.17 -20.98 -0.36
N THR A 94 -8.32 -20.67 -0.90
CA THR A 94 -8.53 -20.59 -2.35
C THR A 94 -8.64 -19.13 -2.76
N ILE A 95 -7.64 -18.61 -3.48
CA ILE A 95 -7.64 -17.23 -3.98
C ILE A 95 -8.68 -17.10 -5.10
N SER A 96 -9.57 -16.12 -4.98
CA SER A 96 -10.64 -15.86 -5.95
C SER A 96 -10.27 -14.74 -6.92
N LYS A 97 -9.96 -13.55 -6.40
CA LYS A 97 -9.65 -12.36 -7.21
C LYS A 97 -8.88 -11.31 -6.42
N ARG A 98 -8.17 -10.46 -7.13
CA ARG A 98 -7.56 -9.25 -6.56
C ARG A 98 -8.66 -8.22 -6.23
N ILE A 99 -8.65 -7.67 -5.02
CA ILE A 99 -9.62 -6.67 -4.54
C ILE A 99 -8.96 -5.32 -4.20
N GLY A 100 -7.64 -5.28 -4.14
CA GLY A 100 -6.90 -4.05 -3.92
C GLY A 100 -5.43 -4.21 -4.31
N ALA A 101 -4.80 -3.11 -4.69
CA ALA A 101 -3.37 -3.02 -4.91
C ALA A 101 -2.90 -1.63 -4.46
N GLY A 102 -1.78 -1.58 -3.77
CA GLY A 102 -1.13 -0.35 -3.32
C GLY A 102 0.39 -0.49 -3.38
N GLY A 103 1.13 0.56 -3.05
CA GLY A 103 2.58 0.59 -3.14
C GLY A 103 3.31 -0.47 -2.30
N MET A 104 2.70 -0.94 -1.22
CA MET A 104 3.34 -1.87 -0.28
C MET A 104 2.83 -3.30 -0.38
N ALA A 105 1.64 -3.52 -0.92
CA ALA A 105 1.00 -4.82 -0.89
C ALA A 105 -0.13 -4.94 -1.91
N THR A 106 -0.44 -6.19 -2.26
CA THR A 106 -1.64 -6.55 -3.01
C THR A 106 -2.61 -7.30 -2.11
N VAL A 107 -3.91 -7.03 -2.24
CA VAL A 107 -4.97 -7.67 -1.44
C VAL A 107 -5.83 -8.54 -2.34
N TYR A 108 -6.02 -9.77 -1.93
CA TYR A 108 -6.84 -10.77 -2.63
C TYR A 108 -8.05 -11.17 -1.77
N LEU A 109 -9.19 -11.34 -2.42
CA LEU A 109 -10.31 -12.09 -1.88
C LEU A 109 -9.97 -13.56 -1.97
N ALA A 110 -10.14 -14.29 -0.88
CA ALA A 110 -9.93 -15.73 -0.80
C ALA A 110 -11.01 -16.39 0.03
N HIS A 111 -11.14 -17.70 -0.12
CA HIS A 111 -11.98 -18.55 0.70
C HIS A 111 -11.10 -19.37 1.67
N ASP A 112 -11.35 -19.25 2.96
CA ASP A 112 -10.77 -20.09 4.01
C ASP A 112 -11.52 -21.42 4.03
N VAL A 113 -10.93 -22.43 3.39
CA VAL A 113 -11.54 -23.75 3.19
C VAL A 113 -11.82 -24.44 4.52
N ARG A 114 -10.96 -24.23 5.52
CA ARG A 114 -11.08 -24.88 6.84
C ARG A 114 -12.25 -24.34 7.65
N HIS A 115 -12.51 -23.03 7.55
CA HIS A 115 -13.53 -22.36 8.36
C HIS A 115 -14.74 -21.93 7.53
N ASP A 116 -14.80 -22.30 6.26
CA ASP A 116 -15.88 -21.99 5.30
C ASP A 116 -16.31 -20.52 5.31
N ARG A 117 -15.33 -19.61 5.08
CA ARG A 117 -15.58 -18.17 5.12
C ARG A 117 -14.75 -17.39 4.10
N GLU A 118 -15.26 -16.23 3.69
CA GLU A 118 -14.51 -15.26 2.88
C GLU A 118 -13.50 -14.51 3.75
N VAL A 119 -12.28 -14.38 3.26
CA VAL A 119 -11.18 -13.65 3.90
C VAL A 119 -10.48 -12.73 2.88
N ALA A 120 -9.81 -11.70 3.38
CA ALA A 120 -8.89 -10.89 2.60
C ALA A 120 -7.45 -11.29 2.97
N ILE A 121 -6.65 -11.64 1.96
CA ILE A 121 -5.22 -11.95 2.13
C ILE A 121 -4.44 -10.78 1.57
N LYS A 122 -3.66 -10.11 2.42
CA LYS A 122 -2.76 -9.03 2.02
C LYS A 122 -1.34 -9.59 1.94
N ILE A 123 -0.77 -9.53 0.74
CA ILE A 123 0.56 -10.03 0.41
C ILE A 123 1.47 -8.83 0.23
N LEU A 124 2.56 -8.76 0.99
CA LEU A 124 3.53 -7.69 0.88
C LEU A 124 4.38 -7.87 -0.37
N HIS A 125 4.77 -6.77 -1.00
CA HIS A 125 5.65 -6.81 -2.16
C HIS A 125 7.05 -7.29 -1.77
N PRO A 126 7.78 -7.97 -2.68
CA PRO A 126 9.10 -8.55 -2.38
C PRO A 126 10.11 -7.56 -1.82
N GLU A 127 10.10 -6.33 -2.33
CA GLU A 127 11.01 -5.27 -1.90
C GLU A 127 10.78 -4.90 -0.43
N LEU A 128 9.52 -4.86 -0.02
CA LEU A 128 9.17 -4.58 1.37
C LEU A 128 9.50 -5.77 2.27
N THR A 129 9.25 -6.99 1.80
CA THR A 129 9.64 -8.24 2.50
C THR A 129 11.14 -8.27 2.76
N ALA A 130 11.96 -7.94 1.76
CA ALA A 130 13.41 -7.89 1.88
C ALA A 130 13.89 -6.80 2.87
N THR A 131 13.17 -5.67 2.94
CA THR A 131 13.53 -4.54 3.83
C THR A 131 13.11 -4.80 5.28
N ILE A 132 11.90 -5.33 5.50
CA ILE A 132 11.36 -5.56 6.85
C ILE A 132 12.03 -6.78 7.49
N GLY A 133 12.19 -7.86 6.73
CA GLY A 133 12.65 -9.15 7.21
C GLY A 133 11.60 -9.91 8.05
N SER A 134 11.63 -11.24 7.98
CA SER A 134 10.61 -12.10 8.62
C SER A 134 10.52 -11.88 10.15
N ALA A 135 11.66 -11.72 10.83
CA ALA A 135 11.68 -11.56 12.29
C ALA A 135 11.03 -10.25 12.78
N ARG A 136 11.22 -9.15 12.05
CA ARG A 136 10.59 -7.86 12.37
C ARG A 136 9.09 -7.91 12.06
N PHE A 137 8.72 -8.47 10.92
CA PHE A 137 7.34 -8.69 10.54
C PHE A 137 6.58 -9.50 11.59
N GLU A 138 7.12 -10.66 12.04
CA GLU A 138 6.51 -11.47 13.07
C GLU A 138 6.30 -10.72 14.40
N ARG A 139 7.24 -9.83 14.74
CA ARG A 139 7.12 -9.01 15.96
C ARG A 139 5.99 -7.99 15.83
N GLU A 140 5.89 -7.28 14.71
CA GLU A 140 4.84 -6.30 14.45
C GLU A 140 3.47 -6.96 14.33
N ILE A 141 3.41 -8.12 13.67
CA ILE A 141 2.20 -8.95 13.58
C ILE A 141 1.71 -9.41 14.94
N ARG A 142 2.62 -9.86 15.83
CA ARG A 142 2.24 -10.25 17.19
C ARG A 142 1.64 -9.09 18.00
N MET A 143 2.08 -7.87 17.77
CA MET A 143 1.49 -6.68 18.39
C MET A 143 0.10 -6.41 17.81
N THR A 144 -0.03 -6.42 16.49
CA THR A 144 -1.30 -6.20 15.79
C THR A 144 -2.35 -7.27 16.14
N ALA A 145 -1.92 -8.53 16.29
CA ALA A 145 -2.81 -9.65 16.66
C ALA A 145 -3.47 -9.51 18.05
N ARG A 146 -2.89 -8.66 18.92
CA ARG A 146 -3.46 -8.39 20.26
C ARG A 146 -4.49 -7.26 20.26
N LEU A 147 -4.56 -6.49 19.15
CA LEU A 147 -5.51 -5.40 19.04
C LEU A 147 -6.92 -5.95 18.85
N GLN A 148 -7.80 -5.63 19.79
CA GLN A 148 -9.22 -5.98 19.73
C GLN A 148 -10.04 -4.70 19.87
N HIS A 149 -10.74 -4.33 18.80
CA HIS A 149 -11.60 -3.15 18.79
C HIS A 149 -12.67 -3.31 17.71
N PRO A 150 -13.92 -2.84 17.92
CA PRO A 150 -15.01 -3.00 16.96
C PRO A 150 -14.73 -2.40 15.58
N HIS A 151 -13.86 -1.38 15.53
CA HIS A 151 -13.51 -0.66 14.30
C HIS A 151 -12.08 -0.97 13.82
N LEU A 152 -11.46 -2.05 14.29
CA LEU A 152 -10.21 -2.61 13.77
C LEU A 152 -10.48 -4.01 13.22
N LEU A 153 -9.93 -4.30 12.04
CA LEU A 153 -9.98 -5.66 11.51
C LEU A 153 -9.03 -6.55 12.32
N PRO A 154 -9.53 -7.66 12.89
CA PRO A 154 -8.66 -8.60 13.58
C PRO A 154 -7.74 -9.32 12.59
N LEU A 155 -6.54 -9.65 13.04
CA LEU A 155 -5.66 -10.55 12.34
C LEU A 155 -6.16 -11.99 12.56
N LEU A 156 -6.40 -12.71 11.46
CA LEU A 156 -6.83 -14.12 11.52
C LEU A 156 -5.63 -15.06 11.40
N ASP A 157 -4.66 -14.70 10.59
CA ASP A 157 -3.48 -15.49 10.30
C ASP A 157 -2.38 -14.66 9.64
N SER A 158 -1.14 -15.14 9.68
CA SER A 158 0.01 -14.52 9.03
C SER A 158 1.11 -15.53 8.80
N GLY A 159 2.02 -15.23 7.88
CA GLY A 159 3.14 -16.09 7.59
C GLY A 159 3.97 -15.60 6.41
N GLU A 160 4.75 -16.52 5.88
CA GLU A 160 5.57 -16.35 4.69
C GLU A 160 5.20 -17.46 3.71
N ALA A 161 5.03 -17.12 2.44
CA ALA A 161 4.76 -18.02 1.35
C ALA A 161 5.43 -17.51 0.08
N GLY A 162 6.12 -18.38 -0.67
CA GLY A 162 6.89 -17.98 -1.87
C GLY A 162 7.94 -16.91 -1.60
N GLY A 163 8.49 -16.82 -0.38
CA GLY A 163 9.42 -15.77 0.02
C GLY A 163 8.77 -14.40 0.25
N GLN A 164 7.43 -14.34 0.30
CA GLN A 164 6.68 -13.11 0.56
C GLN A 164 5.89 -13.21 1.85
N LEU A 165 5.89 -12.13 2.61
CA LEU A 165 5.13 -12.01 3.84
C LEU A 165 3.66 -11.72 3.53
N PHE A 166 2.76 -12.36 4.28
CA PHE A 166 1.32 -12.14 4.14
C PHE A 166 0.61 -12.09 5.48
N TYR A 167 -0.58 -11.51 5.47
CA TYR A 167 -1.52 -11.66 6.58
C TYR A 167 -2.97 -11.76 6.09
N VAL A 168 -3.77 -12.46 6.89
CA VAL A 168 -5.17 -12.79 6.61
C VAL A 168 -6.06 -12.04 7.59
N MET A 169 -7.11 -11.42 7.07
CA MET A 169 -8.11 -10.66 7.82
C MET A 169 -9.50 -10.98 7.31
N PRO A 170 -10.57 -10.68 8.07
CA PRO A 170 -11.93 -10.81 7.58
C PRO A 170 -12.14 -10.00 6.30
N TYR A 171 -12.87 -10.56 5.33
CA TYR A 171 -13.34 -9.78 4.20
C TYR A 171 -14.56 -8.96 4.61
N VAL A 172 -14.46 -7.64 4.47
CA VAL A 172 -15.57 -6.72 4.71
C VAL A 172 -16.24 -6.40 3.38
N LYS A 173 -17.50 -6.79 3.25
CA LYS A 173 -18.33 -6.46 2.08
C LYS A 173 -18.72 -4.99 2.13
N GLY A 174 -18.63 -4.30 1.00
CA GLY A 174 -19.01 -2.89 0.89
C GLY A 174 -18.00 -2.07 0.11
N GLU A 175 -18.07 -0.79 0.27
CA GLU A 175 -17.18 0.19 -0.37
C GLU A 175 -16.26 0.85 0.68
N SER A 176 -15.09 1.30 0.23
CA SER A 176 -14.19 2.10 1.07
C SER A 176 -14.76 3.52 1.27
N LEU A 177 -14.32 4.20 2.35
CA LEU A 177 -14.67 5.60 2.56
C LEU A 177 -14.25 6.48 1.37
N ARG A 178 -13.11 6.18 0.75
CA ARG A 178 -12.66 6.86 -0.46
C ARG A 178 -13.67 6.70 -1.59
N ALA A 179 -14.05 5.48 -1.93
CA ALA A 179 -15.02 5.20 -2.98
C ALA A 179 -16.38 5.89 -2.71
N ARG A 180 -16.81 5.91 -1.45
CA ARG A 180 -18.01 6.63 -1.04
C ARG A 180 -17.89 8.15 -1.25
N LEU A 181 -16.75 8.74 -0.88
CA LEU A 181 -16.49 10.17 -1.08
C LEU A 181 -16.40 10.54 -2.57
N ASP A 182 -15.80 9.68 -3.39
CA ASP A 182 -15.71 9.89 -4.83
C ASP A 182 -17.11 9.87 -5.49
N ARG A 183 -18.01 9.01 -5.00
CA ARG A 183 -19.38 8.87 -5.46
C ARG A 183 -20.30 9.98 -4.95
N GLU A 184 -20.25 10.29 -3.64
CA GLU A 184 -21.16 11.23 -2.98
C GLU A 184 -20.59 12.65 -2.90
N ARG A 185 -19.29 12.83 -3.15
CA ARG A 185 -18.51 14.08 -3.05
C ARG A 185 -18.41 14.66 -1.64
N GLN A 186 -19.43 14.51 -0.85
CA GLN A 186 -19.48 14.94 0.55
C GLN A 186 -20.35 13.98 1.36
N LEU A 187 -20.04 13.83 2.64
CA LEU A 187 -20.85 13.07 3.57
C LEU A 187 -21.82 13.96 4.33
N PRO A 188 -22.99 13.45 4.76
CA PRO A 188 -23.77 14.09 5.81
C PRO A 188 -22.90 14.32 7.04
N ILE A 189 -23.09 15.46 7.71
CA ILE A 189 -22.27 15.84 8.89
C ILE A 189 -22.32 14.77 9.98
N GLU A 190 -23.49 14.18 10.21
CA GLU A 190 -23.66 13.11 11.21
C GLU A 190 -22.81 11.87 10.88
N ASP A 191 -22.78 11.46 9.61
CA ASP A 191 -21.93 10.34 9.15
C ASP A 191 -20.44 10.67 9.30
N ALA A 192 -20.03 11.87 8.91
CA ALA A 192 -18.64 12.30 9.03
C ALA A 192 -18.20 12.30 10.51
N LEU A 193 -19.03 12.83 11.43
CA LEU A 193 -18.74 12.83 12.86
C LEU A 193 -18.70 11.42 13.44
N ARG A 194 -19.63 10.55 13.04
CA ARG A 194 -19.67 9.15 13.48
C ARG A 194 -18.41 8.42 13.05
N ILE A 195 -18.08 8.47 11.75
CA ILE A 195 -16.87 7.82 11.20
C ILE A 195 -15.61 8.35 11.88
N THR A 196 -15.50 9.67 12.06
CA THR A 196 -14.33 10.26 12.73
C THR A 196 -14.17 9.76 14.16
N ARG A 197 -15.26 9.65 14.93
CA ARG A 197 -15.22 9.13 16.31
C ARG A 197 -14.83 7.64 16.34
N GLU A 198 -15.36 6.84 15.41
CA GLU A 198 -15.05 5.41 15.29
C GLU A 198 -13.57 5.20 14.97
N VAL A 199 -13.03 5.97 14.01
CA VAL A 199 -11.60 5.93 13.66
C VAL A 199 -10.71 6.43 14.81
N ALA A 200 -11.08 7.54 15.45
CA ALA A 200 -10.32 8.07 16.58
C ALA A 200 -10.26 7.07 17.75
N SER A 201 -11.38 6.39 18.04
CA SER A 201 -11.45 5.34 19.06
C SER A 201 -10.56 4.14 18.71
N ALA A 202 -10.54 3.73 17.45
CA ALA A 202 -9.67 2.65 16.98
C ALA A 202 -8.18 3.00 17.10
N LEU A 203 -7.81 4.23 16.71
CA LEU A 203 -6.43 4.72 16.81
C LEU A 203 -5.97 4.87 18.27
N ASP A 204 -6.82 5.39 19.16
CA ASP A 204 -6.52 5.47 20.59
C ASP A 204 -6.25 4.08 21.18
N ASN A 205 -7.07 3.07 20.80
CA ASN A 205 -6.83 1.69 21.21
C ASN A 205 -5.49 1.17 20.69
N ALA A 206 -5.16 1.39 19.42
CA ALA A 206 -3.89 0.95 18.83
C ALA A 206 -2.69 1.60 19.54
N HIS A 207 -2.71 2.93 19.73
CA HIS A 207 -1.65 3.67 20.41
C HIS A 207 -1.41 3.22 21.87
N ARG A 208 -2.48 2.93 22.63
CA ARG A 208 -2.35 2.38 23.98
C ARG A 208 -1.70 1.00 24.02
N HIS A 209 -1.75 0.25 22.94
CA HIS A 209 -1.13 -1.06 22.81
C HIS A 209 0.22 -1.02 22.08
N GLY A 210 0.74 0.19 21.79
CA GLY A 210 2.07 0.40 21.22
C GLY A 210 2.18 0.17 19.70
N ALA A 211 1.06 0.25 18.98
CA ALA A 211 1.01 0.17 17.53
C ALA A 211 0.99 1.58 16.91
#